data_785765c99b407678067e807cda2ca1e4
#
_entry.id   785765c99b407678067e807cda2ca1e4
#
_cell.length_a   1.000
_cell.length_b   1.000
_cell.length_c   1.000
_cell.angle_alpha   90.00
_cell.angle_beta   90.00
_cell.angle_gamma   90.00
#
_symmetry.space_group_name_H-M   'P 1'
#
loop_
_entity.id
_entity.type
_entity.pdbx_description
1 polymer ?
#
loop_
_entity_poly.entity_id
_entity_poly.type
_entity_poly.pdbx_seq_one_letter_code
_entity_poly.pdbx_strand_id
1 'polypeptide(L)'
;MPMTESNRADAGASGMLCITVPADRLACFFPLLQKGFELGVLVGCPIRALLRDGLGLADEYIETRIQTVFLDGKPVDDIDGALIRDGATLALAPAMPGLMGAMLRRGGYYAPMRSGITHRDDAAPQGIAQGRITVKLFGMAVRELGLQLLERGIEVGAGDLARIVRELPQDCREGLGTLEGLEGQARVTVRVTLAREEKSD
;
A
#
# COMPACT_ATOMS: atom_id res chain seq x y z
N MET A 1 48.34 -11.64 14.40
CA MET A 1 47.65 -10.89 13.37
C MET A 1 46.16 -11.12 13.60
N PRO A 2 45.41 -10.19 14.17
CA PRO A 2 43.98 -10.36 14.40
C PRO A 2 43.19 -10.04 13.13
N MET A 3 42.27 -10.89 12.81
CA MET A 3 41.30 -10.73 11.71
C MET A 3 40.27 -9.66 12.09
N THR A 4 40.15 -8.66 11.24
CA THR A 4 39.18 -7.57 11.32
C THR A 4 37.77 -8.13 11.14
N GLU A 5 37.00 -8.04 12.20
CA GLU A 5 35.53 -8.23 12.12
C GLU A 5 34.91 -7.09 11.30
N SER A 6 34.36 -7.48 10.16
CA SER A 6 33.58 -6.61 9.30
C SER A 6 32.27 -6.24 10.01
N ASN A 7 32.17 -5.00 10.37
CA ASN A 7 31.04 -4.30 10.95
C ASN A 7 29.80 -4.46 10.04
N ARG A 8 28.92 -5.41 10.37
CA ARG A 8 27.56 -5.42 9.84
C ARG A 8 26.83 -4.25 10.49
N ALA A 9 26.63 -3.21 9.71
CA ALA A 9 25.74 -2.13 10.07
C ALA A 9 24.35 -2.70 10.40
N ASP A 10 24.03 -2.64 11.67
CA ASP A 10 22.73 -2.94 12.25
C ASP A 10 21.69 -1.99 11.61
N ALA A 11 20.83 -2.51 10.75
CA ALA A 11 19.69 -1.77 10.24
C ALA A 11 18.75 -1.56 11.42
N GLY A 12 18.74 -0.33 11.94
CA GLY A 12 18.02 0.08 13.13
C GLY A 12 16.60 -0.47 13.14
N ALA A 13 16.23 -1.09 14.25
CA ALA A 13 14.87 -1.51 14.55
C ALA A 13 13.95 -0.29 14.51
N SER A 14 13.35 -0.02 13.35
CA SER A 14 12.31 0.99 13.21
C SER A 14 11.10 0.48 13.98
N GLY A 15 10.88 1.01 15.19
CA GLY A 15 9.73 0.66 16.01
C GLY A 15 8.45 0.92 15.24
N MET A 16 7.48 0.00 15.33
CA MET A 16 6.15 0.18 14.76
C MET A 16 5.35 1.14 15.63
N LEU A 17 4.87 2.23 15.03
CA LEU A 17 3.98 3.18 15.70
C LEU A 17 2.55 2.65 15.65
N CYS A 18 1.93 2.46 16.81
CA CYS A 18 0.53 2.05 16.91
C CYS A 18 -0.33 3.24 17.29
N ILE A 19 -1.36 3.53 16.48
CA ILE A 19 -2.30 4.64 16.69
C ILE A 19 -3.70 4.06 16.79
N THR A 20 -4.43 4.39 17.85
CA THR A 20 -5.85 4.02 17.99
C THR A 20 -6.70 5.27 17.76
N VAL A 21 -7.67 5.17 16.86
CA VAL A 21 -8.55 6.30 16.53
C VAL A 21 -10.02 5.87 16.50
N PRO A 22 -10.96 6.77 16.77
CA PRO A 22 -12.37 6.51 16.54
C PRO A 22 -12.64 6.41 15.02
N ALA A 23 -13.72 5.73 14.64
CA ALA A 23 -14.03 5.39 13.26
C ALA A 23 -14.15 6.62 12.33
N ASP A 24 -14.66 7.74 12.84
CA ASP A 24 -14.79 9.00 12.11
C ASP A 24 -13.44 9.65 11.76
N ARG A 25 -12.36 9.26 12.44
CA ARG A 25 -10.99 9.77 12.20
C ARG A 25 -10.17 8.90 11.26
N LEU A 26 -10.63 7.70 10.93
CA LEU A 26 -9.91 6.81 10.01
C LEU A 26 -9.57 7.49 8.68
N ALA A 27 -10.49 8.30 8.17
CA ALA A 27 -10.32 8.99 6.88
C ALA A 27 -9.11 9.95 6.85
N CYS A 28 -8.61 10.42 8.00
CA CYS A 28 -7.42 11.26 8.08
C CYS A 28 -6.17 10.57 7.54
N PHE A 29 -6.13 9.22 7.56
CA PHE A 29 -5.01 8.42 7.06
C PHE A 29 -5.10 8.09 5.56
N PHE A 30 -6.23 8.31 4.93
CA PHE A 30 -6.42 7.99 3.50
C PHE A 30 -5.43 8.67 2.56
N PRO A 31 -4.99 9.92 2.80
CA PRO A 31 -3.94 10.54 1.99
C PRO A 31 -2.63 9.73 1.94
N LEU A 32 -2.26 9.00 3.01
CA LEU A 32 -1.09 8.11 3.00
C LEU A 32 -1.27 6.97 2.00
N LEU A 33 -2.47 6.37 1.98
CA LEU A 33 -2.81 5.26 1.09
C LEU A 33 -2.86 5.70 -0.38
N GLN A 34 -3.25 6.95 -0.63
CA GLN A 34 -3.30 7.52 -1.98
C GLN A 34 -1.92 7.96 -2.48
N LYS A 35 -1.12 8.58 -1.62
CA LYS A 35 0.25 9.01 -1.95
C LYS A 35 1.15 7.82 -2.24
N GLY A 36 0.95 6.74 -1.48
CA GLY A 36 1.69 5.49 -1.59
C GLY A 36 2.36 5.09 -0.28
N PHE A 37 2.25 3.84 0.03
CA PHE A 37 2.85 3.20 1.21
C PHE A 37 3.62 1.95 0.77
N GLU A 38 4.64 1.60 1.52
CA GLU A 38 5.41 0.39 1.24
C GLU A 38 4.91 -0.80 2.06
N LEU A 39 4.96 -1.95 1.41
CA LEU A 39 4.69 -3.25 2.02
C LEU A 39 5.83 -4.23 1.69
N GLY A 40 6.26 -4.98 2.70
CA GLY A 40 7.03 -6.19 2.51
C GLY A 40 6.13 -7.31 2.02
N VAL A 41 6.44 -7.88 0.87
CA VAL A 41 5.64 -8.91 0.19
C VAL A 41 6.52 -9.94 -0.51
N LEU A 42 5.94 -11.03 -0.97
CA LEU A 42 6.59 -11.91 -1.94
C LEU A 42 6.52 -11.25 -3.32
N VAL A 43 7.69 -11.13 -3.96
CA VAL A 43 7.84 -10.65 -5.35
C VAL A 43 8.22 -11.82 -6.27
N GLY A 44 8.15 -11.62 -7.57
CA GLY A 44 8.31 -12.68 -8.56
C GLY A 44 7.04 -13.51 -8.80
N CYS A 45 5.92 -13.11 -8.19
CA CYS A 45 4.61 -13.72 -8.37
C CYS A 45 3.68 -12.84 -9.20
N PRO A 46 2.59 -13.39 -9.80
CA PRO A 46 1.55 -12.62 -10.47
C PRO A 46 0.87 -11.61 -9.55
N ILE A 47 0.38 -10.50 -10.13
CA ILE A 47 -0.39 -9.49 -9.38
C ILE A 47 -1.59 -10.14 -8.66
N ARG A 48 -2.32 -11.07 -9.31
CA ARG A 48 -3.44 -11.78 -8.67
C ARG A 48 -3.01 -12.49 -7.39
N ALA A 49 -1.90 -13.22 -7.43
CA ALA A 49 -1.38 -13.93 -6.26
C ALA A 49 -1.02 -12.95 -5.12
N LEU A 50 -0.40 -11.82 -5.45
CA LEU A 50 -0.14 -10.77 -4.47
C LEU A 50 -1.44 -10.22 -3.87
N LEU A 51 -2.45 -9.92 -4.68
CA LEU A 51 -3.72 -9.36 -4.19
C LEU A 51 -4.45 -10.37 -3.28
N ARG A 52 -4.54 -11.65 -3.69
CA ARG A 52 -5.23 -12.69 -2.95
C ARG A 52 -4.44 -13.13 -1.71
N ASP A 53 -3.22 -13.57 -1.89
CA ASP A 53 -2.44 -14.22 -0.83
C ASP A 53 -1.62 -13.20 -0.04
N GLY A 54 -1.12 -12.17 -0.71
CA GLY A 54 -0.33 -11.10 -0.10
C GLY A 54 -1.19 -10.07 0.62
N LEU A 55 -2.29 -9.60 0.04
CA LEU A 55 -3.17 -8.59 0.64
C LEU A 55 -4.45 -9.19 1.27
N GLY A 56 -4.73 -10.48 1.09
CA GLY A 56 -5.90 -11.15 1.67
C GLY A 56 -7.22 -10.78 1.00
N LEU A 57 -7.21 -10.39 -0.27
CA LEU A 57 -8.42 -9.99 -0.99
C LEU A 57 -9.12 -11.22 -1.58
N ALA A 58 -10.43 -11.31 -1.43
CA ALA A 58 -11.24 -12.33 -2.08
C ALA A 58 -11.21 -12.18 -3.62
N ASP A 59 -11.21 -13.29 -4.35
CA ASP A 59 -11.21 -13.27 -5.81
C ASP A 59 -12.41 -12.48 -6.38
N GLU A 60 -13.58 -12.60 -5.76
CA GLU A 60 -14.76 -11.82 -6.14
C GLU A 60 -14.50 -10.30 -6.03
N TYR A 61 -13.84 -9.86 -4.97
CA TYR A 61 -13.47 -8.45 -4.81
C TYR A 61 -12.47 -8.00 -5.89
N ILE A 62 -11.47 -8.82 -6.17
CA ILE A 62 -10.47 -8.55 -7.22
C ILE A 62 -11.13 -8.39 -8.58
N GLU A 63 -12.10 -9.26 -8.93
CA GLU A 63 -12.77 -9.22 -10.22
C GLU A 63 -13.80 -8.09 -10.33
N THR A 64 -14.57 -7.82 -9.28
CA THR A 64 -15.68 -6.89 -9.35
C THR A 64 -15.33 -5.47 -8.93
N ARG A 65 -14.36 -5.30 -8.04
CA ARG A 65 -14.03 -3.99 -7.44
C ARG A 65 -12.71 -3.41 -7.94
N ILE A 66 -11.69 -4.24 -8.22
CA ILE A 66 -10.41 -3.76 -8.76
C ILE A 66 -10.46 -3.76 -10.29
N GLN A 67 -11.06 -2.71 -10.83
CA GLN A 67 -11.31 -2.57 -12.28
C GLN A 67 -10.14 -1.92 -13.03
N THR A 68 -9.28 -1.20 -12.33
CA THR A 68 -8.12 -0.51 -12.92
C THR A 68 -6.88 -0.83 -12.09
N VAL A 69 -5.86 -1.34 -12.76
CA VAL A 69 -4.58 -1.72 -12.16
C VAL A 69 -3.47 -1.06 -12.96
N PHE A 70 -2.54 -0.42 -12.27
CA PHE A 70 -1.29 0.06 -12.86
C PHE A 70 -0.11 -0.60 -12.18
N LEU A 71 0.84 -1.02 -12.98
CA LEU A 71 2.16 -1.47 -12.53
C LEU A 71 3.21 -0.53 -13.14
N ASP A 72 3.98 0.12 -12.27
CA ASP A 72 5.00 1.12 -12.64
C ASP A 72 4.47 2.20 -13.61
N GLY A 73 3.26 2.68 -13.32
CA GLY A 73 2.57 3.72 -14.10
C GLY A 73 1.96 3.25 -15.41
N LYS A 74 2.08 1.96 -15.77
CA LYS A 74 1.46 1.38 -16.96
C LYS A 74 0.20 0.61 -16.61
N PRO A 75 -0.92 0.79 -17.33
CA PRO A 75 -2.14 0.03 -17.09
C PRO A 75 -1.92 -1.46 -17.42
N VAL A 76 -2.48 -2.32 -16.57
CA VAL A 76 -2.37 -3.78 -16.67
C VAL A 76 -3.74 -4.37 -17.01
N ASP A 77 -3.80 -5.23 -18.03
CA ASP A 77 -4.99 -6.01 -18.38
C ASP A 77 -4.93 -7.41 -17.80
N ASP A 78 -3.80 -8.06 -17.95
CA ASP A 78 -3.56 -9.43 -17.50
C ASP A 78 -2.83 -9.43 -16.14
N ILE A 79 -3.59 -9.53 -15.05
CA ILE A 79 -3.04 -9.61 -13.69
C ILE A 79 -2.54 -11.01 -13.33
N ASP A 80 -2.84 -12.01 -14.15
CA ASP A 80 -2.36 -13.38 -13.98
C ASP A 80 -0.98 -13.58 -14.63
N GLY A 81 -0.70 -12.83 -15.70
CA GLY A 81 0.60 -12.85 -16.39
C GLY A 81 1.59 -11.80 -15.88
N ALA A 82 1.12 -10.63 -15.43
CA ALA A 82 2.00 -9.55 -14.98
C ALA A 82 2.64 -9.86 -13.62
N LEU A 83 3.98 -9.88 -13.57
CA LEU A 83 4.75 -10.23 -12.38
C LEU A 83 5.13 -9.00 -11.57
N ILE A 84 4.97 -9.10 -10.26
CA ILE A 84 5.43 -8.09 -9.30
C ILE A 84 6.94 -8.23 -9.09
N ARG A 85 7.67 -7.10 -9.19
CA ARG A 85 9.11 -7.03 -8.96
C ARG A 85 9.43 -6.25 -7.71
N ASP A 86 10.60 -6.46 -7.16
CA ASP A 86 11.08 -5.66 -6.04
C ASP A 86 11.17 -4.18 -6.44
N GLY A 87 10.73 -3.28 -5.56
CA GLY A 87 10.63 -1.84 -5.82
C GLY A 87 9.47 -1.40 -6.72
N ALA A 88 8.65 -2.31 -7.23
CA ALA A 88 7.52 -1.96 -8.10
C ALA A 88 6.49 -1.06 -7.42
N THR A 89 5.81 -0.25 -8.23
CA THR A 89 4.66 0.55 -7.78
C THR A 89 3.37 -0.03 -8.34
N LEU A 90 2.50 -0.54 -7.45
CA LEU A 90 1.18 -1.08 -7.78
C LEU A 90 0.10 -0.07 -7.39
N ALA A 91 -0.69 0.39 -8.36
CA ALA A 91 -1.81 1.27 -8.10
C ALA A 91 -3.14 0.57 -8.42
N LEU A 92 -4.08 0.64 -7.48
CA LEU A 92 -5.36 -0.05 -7.53
C LEU A 92 -6.51 0.96 -7.47
N ALA A 93 -7.46 0.83 -8.40
CA ALA A 93 -8.65 1.65 -8.44
C ALA A 93 -9.88 0.83 -8.87
N PRO A 94 -11.08 1.24 -8.45
CA PRO A 94 -12.32 0.73 -9.03
C PRO A 94 -12.51 1.24 -10.46
N ALA A 95 -13.66 1.00 -11.05
CA ALA A 95 -14.02 1.61 -12.31
C ALA A 95 -14.00 3.14 -12.19
N MET A 96 -13.21 3.79 -13.02
CA MET A 96 -13.19 5.25 -13.12
C MET A 96 -14.26 5.73 -14.10
N PRO A 97 -14.90 6.89 -13.86
CA PRO A 97 -15.92 7.43 -14.75
C PRO A 97 -15.32 8.00 -16.05
N GLY A 98 -16.18 8.16 -17.05
CA GLY A 98 -15.85 8.80 -18.31
C GLY A 98 -15.04 7.93 -19.28
N LEU A 99 -14.71 8.51 -20.45
CA LEU A 99 -14.02 7.79 -21.52
C LEU A 99 -12.64 7.30 -21.08
N MET A 100 -11.87 8.13 -20.37
CA MET A 100 -10.57 7.72 -19.84
C MET A 100 -10.69 6.54 -18.87
N GLY A 101 -11.67 6.56 -17.99
CA GLY A 101 -11.94 5.43 -17.08
C GLY A 101 -12.30 4.16 -17.84
N ALA A 102 -13.13 4.28 -18.88
CA ALA A 102 -13.50 3.15 -19.73
C ALA A 102 -12.29 2.58 -20.50
N MET A 103 -11.38 3.44 -20.97
CA MET A 103 -10.13 3.02 -21.62
C MET A 103 -9.17 2.34 -20.66
N LEU A 104 -9.11 2.78 -19.40
CA LEU A 104 -8.17 2.27 -18.39
C LEU A 104 -8.71 1.03 -17.66
N ARG A 105 -9.99 0.69 -17.87
CA ARG A 105 -10.58 -0.51 -17.28
C ARG A 105 -9.89 -1.77 -17.81
N ARG A 106 -9.50 -2.64 -16.90
CA ARG A 106 -8.89 -3.94 -17.19
C ARG A 106 -9.84 -4.81 -18.00
N GLY A 107 -9.36 -5.33 -19.15
CA GLY A 107 -10.17 -6.15 -20.06
C GLY A 107 -11.40 -5.45 -20.66
N GLY A 108 -11.48 -4.11 -20.56
CA GLY A 108 -12.62 -3.35 -21.09
C GLY A 108 -12.61 -3.26 -22.62
N TYR A 109 -13.79 -2.96 -23.19
CA TYR A 109 -13.95 -2.83 -24.65
C TYR A 109 -12.96 -1.86 -25.30
N TYR A 110 -12.60 -0.77 -24.60
CA TYR A 110 -11.66 0.24 -25.08
C TYR A 110 -10.18 -0.03 -24.74
N ALA A 111 -9.88 -1.12 -24.03
CA ALA A 111 -8.50 -1.48 -23.66
C ALA A 111 -7.54 -1.56 -24.88
N PRO A 112 -7.94 -2.08 -26.06
CA PRO A 112 -7.08 -2.12 -27.23
C PRO A 112 -6.59 -0.75 -27.71
N MET A 113 -7.34 0.34 -27.45
CA MET A 113 -6.98 1.71 -27.85
C MET A 113 -5.74 2.23 -27.12
N ARG A 114 -5.34 1.61 -26.00
CA ARG A 114 -4.14 1.96 -25.21
C ARG A 114 -3.02 0.92 -25.29
N SER A 115 -3.05 0.04 -26.27
CA SER A 115 -2.08 -1.06 -26.41
C SER A 115 -0.62 -0.61 -26.41
N GLY A 116 -0.36 0.63 -26.86
CA GLY A 116 0.99 1.23 -26.87
C GLY A 116 1.53 1.60 -25.49
N ILE A 117 0.66 1.74 -24.46
CA ILE A 117 1.05 2.10 -23.08
C ILE A 117 0.72 0.99 -22.06
N THR A 118 0.06 -0.09 -22.50
CA THR A 118 -0.26 -1.23 -21.65
C THR A 118 1.02 -1.93 -21.18
N HIS A 119 1.04 -2.33 -19.90
CA HIS A 119 2.14 -3.09 -19.35
C HIS A 119 2.34 -4.41 -20.12
N ARG A 120 3.59 -4.71 -20.44
CA ARG A 120 4.03 -6.00 -21.00
C ARG A 120 5.17 -6.50 -20.15
N ASP A 121 5.12 -7.76 -19.78
CA ASP A 121 6.19 -8.38 -19.02
C ASP A 121 7.24 -8.94 -20.00
N ASP A 122 8.16 -8.08 -20.41
CA ASP A 122 9.22 -8.42 -21.37
C ASP A 122 10.47 -9.00 -20.69
N ALA A 123 10.50 -9.04 -19.34
CA ALA A 123 11.66 -9.49 -18.60
C ALA A 123 11.53 -10.95 -18.18
N ALA A 124 12.67 -11.66 -18.12
CA ALA A 124 12.72 -13.04 -17.71
C ALA A 124 12.06 -13.26 -16.31
N PRO A 125 11.35 -14.37 -16.11
CA PRO A 125 10.78 -14.72 -14.83
C PRO A 125 11.88 -14.74 -13.75
N GLN A 126 11.61 -14.06 -12.63
CA GLN A 126 12.46 -14.11 -11.44
C GLN A 126 11.85 -15.11 -10.46
N GLY A 127 12.68 -15.78 -9.68
CA GLY A 127 12.20 -16.64 -8.61
C GLY A 127 11.43 -15.83 -7.55
N ILE A 128 10.51 -16.49 -6.85
CA ILE A 128 9.77 -15.88 -5.73
C ILE A 128 10.74 -15.57 -4.59
N ALA A 129 10.75 -14.32 -4.12
CA ALA A 129 11.61 -13.84 -3.05
C ALA A 129 10.87 -12.82 -2.16
N GLN A 130 11.43 -12.55 -0.99
CA GLN A 130 10.99 -11.39 -0.19
C GLN A 130 11.44 -10.10 -0.87
N GLY A 131 10.54 -9.13 -0.96
CA GLY A 131 10.83 -7.82 -1.54
C GLY A 131 9.89 -6.77 -0.98
N ARG A 132 10.01 -5.54 -1.48
CA ARG A 132 9.18 -4.40 -1.12
C ARG A 132 8.50 -3.83 -2.35
N ILE A 133 7.28 -3.37 -2.19
CA ILE A 133 6.55 -2.65 -3.23
C ILE A 133 5.89 -1.41 -2.65
N THR A 134 5.68 -0.41 -3.49
CA THR A 134 4.81 0.72 -3.16
C THR A 134 3.40 0.42 -3.65
N VAL A 135 2.42 0.51 -2.76
CA VAL A 135 0.99 0.38 -3.11
C VAL A 135 0.31 1.73 -3.03
N LYS A 136 -0.54 2.04 -4.00
CA LYS A 136 -1.39 3.24 -4.03
C LYS A 136 -2.84 2.82 -4.24
N LEU A 137 -3.74 3.38 -3.44
CA LEU A 137 -5.17 3.13 -3.56
C LEU A 137 -5.90 4.38 -4.02
N PHE A 138 -6.88 4.22 -4.91
CA PHE A 138 -7.66 5.34 -5.42
C PHE A 138 -9.18 5.07 -5.33
N GLY A 139 -9.95 6.15 -5.29
CA GLY A 139 -11.41 6.08 -5.27
C GLY A 139 -11.97 5.30 -4.08
N MET A 140 -12.94 4.42 -4.33
CA MET A 140 -13.57 3.61 -3.28
C MET A 140 -12.64 2.57 -2.67
N ALA A 141 -11.60 2.10 -3.39
CA ALA A 141 -10.64 1.14 -2.85
C ALA A 141 -9.94 1.66 -1.58
N VAL A 142 -9.71 2.97 -1.46
CA VAL A 142 -9.16 3.58 -0.23
C VAL A 142 -10.06 3.31 0.97
N ARG A 143 -11.38 3.44 0.80
CA ARG A 143 -12.36 3.26 1.89
C ARG A 143 -12.58 1.79 2.23
N GLU A 144 -12.61 0.94 1.20
CA GLU A 144 -12.91 -0.48 1.34
C GLU A 144 -11.73 -1.27 1.90
N LEU A 145 -10.50 -0.93 1.51
CA LEU A 145 -9.28 -1.64 1.93
C LEU A 145 -8.46 -0.89 3.01
N GLY A 146 -8.77 0.39 3.22
CA GLY A 146 -7.92 1.28 4.03
C GLY A 146 -7.73 0.77 5.44
N LEU A 147 -8.81 0.39 6.14
CA LEU A 147 -8.71 -0.12 7.51
C LEU A 147 -7.88 -1.40 7.59
N GLN A 148 -8.17 -2.39 6.74
CA GLN A 148 -7.44 -3.66 6.71
C GLN A 148 -5.93 -3.47 6.52
N LEU A 149 -5.53 -2.57 5.63
CA LEU A 149 -4.12 -2.30 5.36
C LEU A 149 -3.46 -1.52 6.51
N LEU A 150 -4.16 -0.54 7.07
CA LEU A 150 -3.67 0.22 8.22
C LEU A 150 -3.52 -0.66 9.48
N GLU A 151 -4.45 -1.58 9.72
CA GLU A 151 -4.37 -2.55 10.84
C GLU A 151 -3.25 -3.57 10.65
N ARG A 152 -2.94 -3.95 9.43
CA ARG A 152 -1.80 -4.81 9.11
C ARG A 152 -0.47 -4.14 9.43
N GLY A 153 -0.41 -2.82 9.31
CA GLY A 153 0.80 -2.02 9.39
C GLY A 153 1.39 -1.75 8.00
N ILE A 154 1.67 -0.49 7.75
CA ILE A 154 2.22 0.02 6.48
C ILE A 154 3.43 0.89 6.76
N GLU A 155 4.36 0.95 5.82
CA GLU A 155 5.51 1.86 5.91
C GLU A 155 5.26 3.10 5.05
N VAL A 156 5.36 4.28 5.67
CA VAL A 156 5.04 5.58 5.06
C VAL A 156 6.15 6.60 5.31
N GLY A 157 6.12 7.70 4.58
CA GLY A 157 7.00 8.84 4.86
C GLY A 157 6.71 9.43 6.24
N ALA A 158 7.73 9.54 7.08
CA ALA A 158 7.58 10.01 8.46
C ALA A 158 7.00 11.44 8.52
N GLY A 159 7.41 12.34 7.62
CA GLY A 159 6.86 13.70 7.53
C GLY A 159 5.38 13.75 7.15
N ASP A 160 4.90 12.81 6.31
CA ASP A 160 3.49 12.73 5.95
C ASP A 160 2.66 12.25 7.14
N LEU A 161 3.14 11.22 7.86
CA LEU A 161 2.50 10.74 9.07
C LEU A 161 2.48 11.83 10.16
N ALA A 162 3.60 12.52 10.39
CA ALA A 162 3.69 13.58 11.39
C ALA A 162 2.67 14.71 11.14
N ARG A 163 2.39 15.03 9.87
CA ARG A 163 1.36 16.02 9.51
C ARG A 163 -0.02 15.56 9.96
N ILE A 164 -0.38 14.31 9.67
CA ILE A 164 -1.67 13.74 10.07
C ILE A 164 -1.80 13.69 11.60
N VAL A 165 -0.76 13.20 12.27
CA VAL A 165 -0.78 13.07 13.74
C VAL A 165 -0.95 14.43 14.43
N ARG A 166 -0.40 15.52 13.89
CA ARG A 166 -0.61 16.88 14.44
C ARG A 166 -2.08 17.33 14.38
N GLU A 167 -2.83 16.86 13.38
CA GLU A 167 -4.25 17.20 13.20
C GLU A 167 -5.20 16.30 14.00
N LEU A 168 -4.71 15.19 14.56
CA LEU A 168 -5.51 14.31 15.39
C LEU A 168 -5.81 14.96 16.76
N PRO A 169 -6.95 14.64 17.37
CA PRO A 169 -7.26 15.00 18.77
C PRO A 169 -6.19 14.51 19.74
N GLN A 170 -6.09 15.18 20.89
CA GLN A 170 -5.02 14.90 21.86
C GLN A 170 -5.10 13.48 22.44
N ASP A 171 -6.30 12.98 22.68
CA ASP A 171 -6.59 11.63 23.15
C ASP A 171 -6.08 10.54 22.18
N CYS A 172 -6.14 10.80 20.87
CA CYS A 172 -5.57 9.91 19.85
C CYS A 172 -4.03 9.97 19.79
N ARG A 173 -3.42 10.98 20.38
CA ARG A 173 -1.97 11.18 20.41
C ARG A 173 -1.31 10.68 21.70
N GLU A 174 -2.09 10.37 22.72
CA GLU A 174 -1.57 9.85 23.98
C GLU A 174 -0.88 8.51 23.77
N GLY A 175 0.36 8.40 24.24
CA GLY A 175 1.18 7.20 24.05
C GLY A 175 1.98 7.14 22.73
N LEU A 176 1.75 8.08 21.80
CA LEU A 176 2.66 8.29 20.70
C LEU A 176 3.90 9.01 21.25
N GLY A 177 5.06 8.40 21.16
CA GLY A 177 6.33 9.03 21.53
C GLY A 177 6.47 10.41 20.88
N THR A 178 7.46 11.17 21.28
CA THR A 178 7.65 12.55 20.76
C THR A 178 7.64 12.58 19.23
N LEU A 179 6.80 13.42 18.64
CA LEU A 179 6.75 13.67 17.18
C LEU A 179 8.13 14.03 16.60
N GLU A 180 9.01 14.58 17.43
CA GLU A 180 10.42 14.87 17.12
C GLU A 180 11.20 13.62 16.73
N GLY A 181 10.88 12.45 17.30
CA GLY A 181 11.48 11.17 16.90
C GLY A 181 11.04 10.70 15.51
N LEU A 182 9.88 11.14 15.01
CA LEU A 182 9.41 10.85 13.65
C LEU A 182 10.10 11.75 12.62
N GLU A 183 10.34 13.01 12.94
CA GLU A 183 10.86 13.99 11.98
C GLU A 183 12.32 13.71 11.56
N GLY A 184 13.05 12.96 12.39
CA GLY A 184 14.42 12.51 12.06
C GLY A 184 14.49 11.29 11.15
N GLN A 185 13.36 10.62 10.88
CA GLN A 185 13.32 9.40 10.09
C GLN A 185 12.80 9.70 8.67
N ALA A 186 13.35 8.99 7.67
CA ALA A 186 12.83 9.10 6.31
C ALA A 186 11.47 8.38 6.19
N ARG A 187 11.32 7.23 6.85
CA ARG A 187 10.15 6.36 6.81
C ARG A 187 9.85 5.78 8.19
N VAL A 188 8.62 5.40 8.39
CA VAL A 188 8.13 4.81 9.65
C VAL A 188 7.05 3.78 9.36
N THR A 189 7.06 2.68 10.10
CA THR A 189 5.97 1.70 10.09
C THR A 189 4.87 2.17 11.04
N VAL A 190 3.66 2.30 10.52
CA VAL A 190 2.48 2.69 11.31
C VAL A 190 1.40 1.63 11.21
N ARG A 191 0.79 1.31 12.34
CA ARG A 191 -0.43 0.53 12.47
C ARG A 191 -1.53 1.42 13.05
N VAL A 192 -2.69 1.44 12.40
CA VAL A 192 -3.85 2.19 12.88
C VAL A 192 -4.97 1.21 13.18
N THR A 193 -5.55 1.31 14.37
CA THR A 193 -6.67 0.48 14.83
C THR A 193 -7.83 1.36 15.23
N LEU A 194 -9.04 0.81 15.19
CA LEU A 194 -10.22 1.52 15.70
C LEU A 194 -10.37 1.37 17.21
N ALA A 195 -10.71 2.48 17.86
CA ALA A 195 -11.13 2.45 19.25
C ALA A 195 -12.40 1.58 19.38
N ARG A 196 -12.45 0.76 20.41
CA ARG A 196 -13.68 0.04 20.75
C ARG A 196 -14.71 1.03 21.26
N GLU A 197 -15.90 1.04 20.67
CA GLU A 197 -17.04 1.73 21.27
C GLU A 197 -17.36 1.05 22.60
N GLU A 198 -17.14 1.74 23.72
CA GLU A 198 -17.71 1.31 25.00
C GLU A 198 -19.23 1.48 24.85
N LYS A 199 -19.95 0.35 24.81
CA LYS A 199 -21.41 0.39 24.98
C LYS A 199 -21.67 0.96 26.36
N SER A 200 -22.12 2.21 26.41
CA SER A 200 -22.82 2.73 27.60
C SER A 200 -24.08 1.89 27.80
N ASP A 201 -24.07 1.08 28.84
CA ASP A 201 -25.26 0.46 29.41
C ASP A 201 -26.20 1.51 30.03
#